data_361f370b073ec3b8e6f2cbcf2aa11271
#
_entry.id   361f370b073ec3b8e6f2cbcf2aa11271
#
_cell.length_a   1.000
_cell.length_b   1.000
_cell.length_c   1.000
_cell.angle_alpha   90.00
_cell.angle_beta   90.00
_cell.angle_gamma   90.00
#
_symmetry.space_group_name_H-M   'P 1'
#
loop_
_entity.id
_entity.type
_entity.pdbx_description
1 polymer ?
#
loop_
_entity_poly.entity_id
_entity_poly.type
_entity_poly.pdbx_seq_one_letter_code
_entity_poly.pdbx_strand_id
1 'polypeptide(L)'
;MSIPQIRTEAIEAVGRKILMEYDPSLLSGQPCPVPIETIIETKFDLILEFHTLRKNPKILGETIFDDGAVVLYDQIQRQYRMIAVRAGTILIDERLCDPSKLGRLRFTCAHELAHWVLHKKLYSGTGDVAAYNGNVSSDESHGIIERQADTLASTLLMPLPQIKKCFYRLRIGRTDEQLIVEMANIFEVSKQAMQIRLKSRNLI
;
A
#
# COMPACT_ATOMS: atom_id res chain seq x y z
N MET A 1 -19.66 -7.03 13.26
CA MET A 1 -18.82 -8.23 12.94
C MET A 1 -17.47 -8.06 13.64
N SER A 2 -16.92 -9.14 14.22
CA SER A 2 -15.57 -9.07 14.78
C SER A 2 -14.56 -9.11 13.63
N ILE A 3 -13.61 -8.17 13.63
CA ILE A 3 -12.54 -8.12 12.62
C ILE A 3 -11.55 -9.24 12.93
N PRO A 4 -11.23 -10.12 11.96
CA PRO A 4 -10.25 -11.17 12.18
C PRO A 4 -8.86 -10.55 12.40
N GLN A 5 -8.24 -10.87 13.54
CA GLN A 5 -6.84 -10.52 13.78
C GLN A 5 -5.94 -11.49 13.01
N ILE A 6 -5.40 -11.04 11.88
CA ILE A 6 -4.46 -11.82 11.08
C ILE A 6 -3.06 -11.61 11.64
N ARG A 7 -2.36 -12.69 11.97
CA ARG A 7 -0.98 -12.61 12.46
C ARG A 7 -0.02 -12.09 11.40
N THR A 8 0.97 -11.31 11.82
CA THR A 8 1.98 -10.70 10.93
C THR A 8 2.63 -11.72 9.99
N GLU A 9 2.96 -12.91 10.51
CA GLU A 9 3.61 -13.97 9.72
C GLU A 9 2.69 -14.49 8.60
N ALA A 10 1.38 -14.55 8.85
CA ALA A 10 0.40 -14.94 7.85
C ALA A 10 0.27 -13.88 6.75
N ILE A 11 0.24 -12.59 7.12
CA ILE A 11 0.23 -11.48 6.16
C ILE A 11 1.51 -11.49 5.31
N GLU A 12 2.66 -11.72 5.91
CA GLU A 12 3.93 -11.83 5.18
C GLU A 12 3.97 -13.05 4.25
N ALA A 13 3.35 -14.15 4.64
CA ALA A 13 3.22 -15.31 3.76
C ALA A 13 2.35 -14.98 2.53
N VAL A 14 1.26 -14.20 2.70
CA VAL A 14 0.44 -13.70 1.59
C VAL A 14 1.28 -12.83 0.66
N GLY A 15 2.02 -11.84 1.18
CA GLY A 15 2.86 -10.96 0.37
C GLY A 15 3.94 -11.73 -0.40
N ARG A 16 4.61 -12.70 0.25
CA ARG A 16 5.59 -13.56 -0.43
C ARG A 16 4.95 -14.39 -1.55
N LYS A 17 3.75 -14.94 -1.32
CA LYS A 17 3.02 -15.70 -2.33
C LYS A 17 2.70 -14.83 -3.54
N ILE A 18 2.20 -13.61 -3.33
CA ILE A 18 1.89 -12.66 -4.40
C ILE A 18 3.14 -12.39 -5.26
N LEU A 19 4.27 -12.08 -4.63
CA LEU A 19 5.52 -11.79 -5.35
C LEU A 19 6.07 -13.04 -6.06
N MET A 20 6.01 -14.21 -5.41
CA MET A 20 6.47 -15.48 -6.01
C MET A 20 5.65 -15.85 -7.25
N GLU A 21 4.35 -15.64 -7.23
CA GLU A 21 3.46 -15.93 -8.35
C GLU A 21 3.58 -14.91 -9.48
N TYR A 22 3.94 -13.66 -9.17
CA TYR A 22 4.14 -12.62 -10.18
C TYR A 22 5.52 -12.73 -10.84
N ASP A 23 6.58 -12.67 -10.04
CA ASP A 23 7.97 -12.84 -10.48
C ASP A 23 8.85 -13.31 -9.30
N PRO A 24 9.30 -14.58 -9.29
CA PRO A 24 10.16 -15.12 -8.24
C PRO A 24 11.48 -14.35 -8.06
N SER A 25 11.96 -13.64 -9.08
CA SER A 25 13.19 -12.85 -9.01
C SER A 25 13.09 -11.69 -8.02
N LEU A 26 11.87 -11.19 -7.75
CA LEU A 26 11.62 -10.18 -6.72
C LEU A 26 11.93 -10.68 -5.30
N LEU A 27 12.06 -11.99 -5.10
CA LEU A 27 12.46 -12.57 -3.81
C LEU A 27 13.90 -13.08 -3.81
N SER A 28 14.42 -13.58 -4.94
CA SER A 28 15.72 -14.25 -5.04
C SER A 28 16.79 -13.44 -5.78
N GLY A 29 16.39 -12.51 -6.66
CA GLY A 29 17.27 -11.73 -7.51
C GLY A 29 18.07 -10.64 -6.77
N GLN A 30 18.51 -9.62 -7.49
CA GLN A 30 19.13 -8.44 -6.90
C GLN A 30 18.05 -7.53 -6.28
N PRO A 31 18.34 -6.84 -5.17
CA PRO A 31 17.43 -5.84 -4.61
C PRO A 31 17.05 -4.77 -5.65
N CYS A 32 15.75 -4.63 -5.86
CA CYS A 32 15.17 -3.68 -6.82
C CYS A 32 13.79 -3.22 -6.34
N PRO A 33 13.25 -2.14 -6.91
CA PRO A 33 11.88 -1.73 -6.65
C PRO A 33 10.89 -2.78 -7.15
N VAL A 34 9.88 -3.09 -6.36
CA VAL A 34 8.77 -3.97 -6.79
C VAL A 34 7.81 -3.15 -7.65
N PRO A 35 7.44 -3.58 -8.87
CA PRO A 35 6.55 -2.83 -9.77
C PRO A 35 5.08 -2.93 -9.30
N ILE A 36 4.76 -2.24 -8.21
CA ILE A 36 3.48 -2.42 -7.50
C ILE A 36 2.28 -2.02 -8.35
N GLU A 37 2.39 -0.94 -9.13
CA GLU A 37 1.34 -0.46 -10.02
C GLU A 37 1.03 -1.53 -11.09
N THR A 38 2.07 -2.11 -11.70
CA THR A 38 1.90 -3.19 -12.67
C THR A 38 1.30 -4.45 -12.04
N ILE A 39 1.68 -4.79 -10.79
CA ILE A 39 1.08 -5.92 -10.06
C ILE A 39 -0.42 -5.68 -9.84
N ILE A 40 -0.83 -4.48 -9.47
CA ILE A 40 -2.24 -4.10 -9.30
C ILE A 40 -3.01 -4.38 -10.59
N GLU A 41 -2.52 -3.86 -11.70
CA GLU A 41 -3.22 -3.92 -12.98
C GLU A 41 -3.17 -5.30 -13.64
N THR A 42 -1.99 -5.97 -13.66
CA THR A 42 -1.82 -7.19 -14.47
C THR A 42 -2.06 -8.49 -13.71
N LYS A 43 -1.74 -8.53 -12.39
CA LYS A 43 -1.94 -9.73 -11.59
C LYS A 43 -3.31 -9.78 -10.94
N PHE A 44 -3.81 -8.63 -10.51
CA PHE A 44 -5.09 -8.54 -9.81
C PHE A 44 -6.24 -8.08 -10.70
N ASP A 45 -5.94 -7.65 -11.94
CA ASP A 45 -6.93 -7.10 -12.90
C ASP A 45 -7.74 -5.94 -12.28
N LEU A 46 -7.05 -5.08 -11.51
CA LEU A 46 -7.63 -3.93 -10.85
C LEU A 46 -7.37 -2.67 -11.67
N ILE A 47 -8.27 -1.71 -11.56
CA ILE A 47 -8.17 -0.41 -12.23
C ILE A 47 -7.48 0.57 -11.28
N LEU A 48 -6.40 1.22 -11.72
CA LEU A 48 -5.70 2.25 -10.96
C LEU A 48 -5.99 3.62 -11.55
N GLU A 49 -6.65 4.49 -10.79
CA GLU A 49 -7.03 5.83 -11.23
C GLU A 49 -6.50 6.91 -10.29
N PHE A 50 -6.17 8.07 -10.87
CA PHE A 50 -5.59 9.22 -10.16
C PHE A 50 -6.56 10.40 -10.22
N HIS A 51 -6.98 10.85 -9.04
CA HIS A 51 -7.93 11.96 -8.89
C HIS A 51 -7.59 12.81 -7.69
N THR A 52 -8.08 14.04 -7.61
CA THR A 52 -8.14 14.77 -6.34
C THR A 52 -9.27 14.16 -5.49
N LEU A 53 -8.92 13.32 -4.53
CA LEU A 53 -9.93 12.58 -3.76
C LEU A 53 -10.76 13.52 -2.88
N ARG A 54 -10.09 14.38 -2.11
CA ARG A 54 -10.76 15.31 -1.18
C ARG A 54 -10.02 16.66 -1.16
N LYS A 55 -10.73 17.72 -0.80
CA LYS A 55 -10.11 19.02 -0.52
C LYS A 55 -9.05 18.92 0.57
N ASN A 56 -9.34 18.15 1.62
CA ASN A 56 -8.38 17.85 2.68
C ASN A 56 -7.43 16.71 2.25
N PRO A 57 -6.10 16.91 2.29
CA PRO A 57 -5.12 15.93 1.82
C PRO A 57 -4.87 14.74 2.77
N LYS A 58 -5.75 14.46 3.70
CA LYS A 58 -5.59 13.33 4.65
C LYS A 58 -5.85 11.97 3.99
N ILE A 59 -6.82 11.92 3.06
CA ILE A 59 -7.14 10.70 2.32
C ILE A 59 -6.29 10.69 1.05
N LEU A 60 -5.46 9.68 0.89
CA LEU A 60 -4.50 9.55 -0.20
C LEU A 60 -4.79 8.39 -1.15
N GLY A 61 -5.62 7.46 -0.71
CA GLY A 61 -6.09 6.34 -1.49
C GLY A 61 -7.47 5.89 -1.02
N GLU A 62 -8.14 5.13 -1.87
CA GLU A 62 -9.48 4.60 -1.60
C GLU A 62 -9.70 3.36 -2.47
N THR A 63 -9.99 2.20 -1.85
CA THR A 63 -10.27 0.95 -2.56
C THR A 63 -11.77 0.74 -2.71
N ILE A 64 -12.23 0.53 -3.94
CA ILE A 64 -13.63 0.34 -4.28
C ILE A 64 -13.95 -1.16 -4.31
N PHE A 65 -14.83 -1.61 -3.42
CA PHE A 65 -15.17 -3.03 -3.28
C PHE A 65 -16.44 -3.43 -4.03
N ASP A 66 -17.36 -2.50 -4.25
CA ASP A 66 -18.64 -2.72 -4.96
C ASP A 66 -18.86 -1.62 -6.01
N ASP A 67 -19.63 -1.92 -7.05
CA ASP A 67 -20.03 -0.92 -8.05
C ASP A 67 -20.88 0.17 -7.41
N GLY A 68 -20.69 1.42 -7.80
CA GLY A 68 -21.46 2.52 -7.28
C GLY A 68 -20.94 3.90 -7.68
N ALA A 69 -21.01 4.86 -6.76
CA ALA A 69 -20.54 6.20 -7.00
C ALA A 69 -19.74 6.75 -5.80
N VAL A 70 -18.68 7.47 -6.09
CA VAL A 70 -17.86 8.17 -5.09
C VAL A 70 -17.88 9.67 -5.33
N VAL A 71 -17.62 10.42 -4.26
CA VAL A 71 -17.54 11.87 -4.31
C VAL A 71 -16.10 12.30 -4.38
N LEU A 72 -15.70 12.96 -5.48
CA LEU A 72 -14.36 13.51 -5.69
C LEU A 72 -14.37 15.04 -5.70
N TYR A 73 -13.25 15.66 -5.40
CA TYR A 73 -13.09 17.10 -5.43
C TYR A 73 -12.56 17.57 -6.78
N ASP A 74 -13.35 18.40 -7.48
CA ASP A 74 -12.92 19.06 -8.70
C ASP A 74 -12.16 20.35 -8.35
N GLN A 75 -10.86 20.39 -8.64
CA GLN A 75 -10.02 21.56 -8.33
C GLN A 75 -10.33 22.77 -9.21
N ILE A 76 -10.77 22.55 -10.45
CA ILE A 76 -11.07 23.61 -11.42
C ILE A 76 -12.36 24.31 -11.01
N GLN A 77 -13.41 23.54 -10.78
CA GLN A 77 -14.74 24.06 -10.42
C GLN A 77 -14.84 24.34 -8.91
N ARG A 78 -13.85 23.95 -8.10
CA ARG A 78 -13.80 24.07 -6.64
C ARG A 78 -15.03 23.51 -5.92
N GLN A 79 -15.58 22.41 -6.45
CA GLN A 79 -16.75 21.73 -5.91
C GLN A 79 -16.57 20.22 -5.86
N TYR A 80 -17.37 19.56 -5.08
CA TYR A 80 -17.44 18.09 -5.09
C TYR A 80 -18.34 17.62 -6.22
N ARG A 81 -17.93 16.57 -6.91
CA ARG A 81 -18.74 15.88 -7.93
C ARG A 81 -18.80 14.39 -7.66
N MET A 82 -19.90 13.79 -8.02
CA MET A 82 -20.09 12.35 -7.95
C MET A 82 -19.66 11.71 -9.27
N ILE A 83 -18.88 10.64 -9.20
CA ILE A 83 -18.49 9.84 -10.36
C ILE A 83 -18.89 8.38 -10.13
N ALA A 84 -19.31 7.70 -11.20
CA ALA A 84 -19.54 6.25 -11.17
C ALA A 84 -18.19 5.53 -11.12
N VAL A 85 -18.11 4.50 -10.29
CA VAL A 85 -16.93 3.65 -10.12
C VAL A 85 -17.31 2.18 -10.15
N ARG A 86 -16.38 1.32 -10.54
CA ARG A 86 -16.56 -0.14 -10.55
C ARG A 86 -15.83 -0.79 -9.38
N ALA A 87 -16.33 -1.92 -8.93
CA ALA A 87 -15.62 -2.78 -8.01
C ALA A 87 -14.23 -3.17 -8.59
N GLY A 88 -13.21 -3.11 -7.75
CA GLY A 88 -11.82 -3.34 -8.19
C GLY A 88 -11.12 -2.08 -8.70
N THR A 89 -11.71 -0.89 -8.53
CA THR A 89 -10.99 0.37 -8.76
C THR A 89 -10.23 0.77 -7.49
N ILE A 90 -8.97 1.14 -7.65
CA ILE A 90 -8.15 1.79 -6.63
C ILE A 90 -7.98 3.25 -7.05
N LEU A 91 -8.49 4.15 -6.23
CA LEU A 91 -8.35 5.59 -6.42
C LEU A 91 -7.16 6.11 -5.62
N ILE A 92 -6.25 6.83 -6.27
CA ILE A 92 -5.07 7.44 -5.66
C ILE A 92 -5.15 8.96 -5.80
N ASP A 93 -4.78 9.67 -4.75
CA ASP A 93 -4.74 11.13 -4.80
C ASP A 93 -3.63 11.61 -5.75
N GLU A 94 -4.01 12.35 -6.81
CA GLU A 94 -3.09 12.84 -7.84
C GLU A 94 -1.96 13.73 -7.31
N ARG A 95 -2.11 14.33 -6.11
CA ARG A 95 -1.05 15.09 -5.44
C ARG A 95 0.16 14.24 -5.06
N LEU A 96 0.03 12.90 -5.12
CA LEU A 96 1.13 11.96 -4.96
C LEU A 96 1.94 11.75 -6.23
N CYS A 97 1.45 12.18 -7.40
CA CYS A 97 2.17 12.04 -8.70
C CYS A 97 3.40 12.97 -8.82
N ASP A 98 3.63 13.85 -7.85
CA ASP A 98 4.88 14.61 -7.74
C ASP A 98 6.07 13.65 -7.55
N PRO A 99 7.13 13.72 -8.39
CA PRO A 99 8.29 12.83 -8.30
C PRO A 99 8.95 12.80 -6.91
N SER A 100 8.90 13.89 -6.15
CA SER A 100 9.41 13.95 -4.77
C SER A 100 8.64 13.06 -3.79
N LYS A 101 7.46 12.61 -4.17
CA LYS A 101 6.55 11.78 -3.36
C LYS A 101 6.48 10.32 -3.83
N LEU A 102 7.33 9.90 -4.77
CA LEU A 102 7.30 8.56 -5.36
C LEU A 102 7.17 7.45 -4.31
N GLY A 103 8.00 7.46 -3.28
CA GLY A 103 7.94 6.43 -2.23
C GLY A 103 6.62 6.43 -1.46
N ARG A 104 5.96 7.58 -1.33
CA ARG A 104 4.63 7.70 -0.71
C ARG A 104 3.54 7.21 -1.64
N LEU A 105 3.61 7.58 -2.93
CA LEU A 105 2.70 7.08 -3.97
C LEU A 105 2.68 5.56 -3.97
N ARG A 106 3.86 4.94 -4.12
CA ARG A 106 4.00 3.48 -4.18
C ARG A 106 3.49 2.79 -2.92
N PHE A 107 3.76 3.39 -1.73
CA PHE A 107 3.24 2.86 -0.48
C PHE A 107 1.72 2.93 -0.41
N THR A 108 1.11 4.04 -0.88
CA THR A 108 -0.35 4.17 -0.95
C THR A 108 -0.95 3.14 -1.91
N CYS A 109 -0.39 2.95 -3.11
CA CYS A 109 -0.84 1.90 -4.04
C CYS A 109 -0.78 0.50 -3.41
N ALA A 110 0.32 0.17 -2.73
CA ALA A 110 0.46 -1.11 -2.04
C ALA A 110 -0.51 -1.29 -0.87
N HIS A 111 -0.82 -0.21 -0.16
CA HIS A 111 -1.76 -0.17 0.95
C HIS A 111 -3.20 -0.42 0.48
N GLU A 112 -3.61 0.24 -0.60
CA GLU A 112 -4.94 0.01 -1.20
C GLU A 112 -5.07 -1.41 -1.77
N LEU A 113 -4.02 -1.92 -2.44
CA LEU A 113 -3.98 -3.33 -2.83
C LEU A 113 -4.11 -4.27 -1.62
N ALA A 114 -3.49 -3.94 -0.50
CA ALA A 114 -3.59 -4.74 0.72
C ALA A 114 -5.02 -4.77 1.27
N HIS A 115 -5.76 -3.67 1.21
CA HIS A 115 -7.18 -3.67 1.54
C HIS A 115 -7.97 -4.61 0.63
N TRP A 116 -7.75 -4.57 -0.67
CA TRP A 116 -8.40 -5.51 -1.59
C TRP A 116 -8.09 -6.97 -1.26
N VAL A 117 -6.83 -7.29 -1.01
CA VAL A 117 -6.38 -8.67 -0.77
C VAL A 117 -6.89 -9.22 0.58
N LEU A 118 -6.82 -8.42 1.64
CA LEU A 118 -7.09 -8.89 3.00
C LEU A 118 -8.53 -8.65 3.45
N HIS A 119 -9.16 -7.58 2.96
CA HIS A 119 -10.37 -7.06 3.57
C HIS A 119 -11.60 -7.08 2.65
N LYS A 120 -11.45 -7.49 1.36
CA LYS A 120 -12.56 -7.53 0.40
C LYS A 120 -13.81 -8.20 0.96
N LYS A 121 -13.66 -9.34 1.66
CA LYS A 121 -14.81 -10.07 2.23
C LYS A 121 -15.53 -9.33 3.36
N LEU A 122 -14.88 -8.35 3.99
CA LEU A 122 -15.46 -7.55 5.06
C LEU A 122 -16.34 -6.42 4.51
N TYR A 123 -16.02 -5.95 3.31
CA TYR A 123 -16.59 -4.74 2.73
C TYR A 123 -17.54 -5.00 1.56
N SER A 124 -17.30 -6.04 0.74
CA SER A 124 -18.18 -6.37 -0.38
C SER A 124 -19.59 -6.73 0.09
N GLY A 125 -20.60 -6.14 -0.57
CA GLY A 125 -22.03 -6.38 -0.28
C GLY A 125 -22.55 -5.60 0.93
N THR A 126 -21.79 -4.66 1.50
CA THR A 126 -22.26 -3.83 2.63
C THR A 126 -23.11 -2.64 2.18
N GLY A 127 -23.12 -2.33 0.87
CA GLY A 127 -23.77 -1.14 0.31
C GLY A 127 -22.92 0.13 0.41
N ASP A 128 -21.79 0.08 1.10
CA ASP A 128 -20.83 1.18 1.13
C ASP A 128 -19.81 0.98 -0.01
N VAL A 129 -19.93 1.79 -1.05
CA VAL A 129 -19.12 1.68 -2.27
C VAL A 129 -17.63 1.87 -1.99
N ALA A 130 -17.31 2.76 -1.06
CA ALA A 130 -15.95 2.96 -0.58
C ALA A 130 -15.90 2.59 0.90
N ALA A 131 -15.22 1.54 1.22
CA ALA A 131 -15.15 0.97 2.55
C ALA A 131 -14.57 1.90 3.63
N TYR A 132 -14.08 3.06 3.25
CA TYR A 132 -13.24 3.88 4.09
C TYR A 132 -13.89 5.14 4.66
N ASN A 133 -15.16 5.41 4.36
CA ASN A 133 -15.86 6.61 4.84
C ASN A 133 -16.39 6.47 6.28
N GLY A 134 -15.56 6.02 7.21
CA GLY A 134 -15.75 6.33 8.63
C GLY A 134 -16.84 5.56 9.39
N ASN A 135 -17.49 4.56 8.79
CA ASN A 135 -18.53 3.80 9.46
C ASN A 135 -18.07 2.49 10.14
N VAL A 136 -16.77 2.25 10.25
CA VAL A 136 -16.27 1.15 11.09
C VAL A 136 -16.37 1.56 12.55
N SER A 137 -17.25 0.94 13.25
CA SER A 137 -17.87 1.32 14.52
C SER A 137 -17.00 1.33 15.79
N SER A 138 -15.66 1.34 15.68
CA SER A 138 -14.77 1.67 16.79
C SER A 138 -13.37 2.03 16.28
N ASP A 139 -12.71 3.00 16.89
CA ASP A 139 -11.32 3.40 16.63
C ASP A 139 -10.34 2.21 16.66
N GLU A 140 -10.60 1.23 17.51
CA GLU A 140 -9.76 0.06 17.70
C GLU A 140 -9.84 -0.93 16.53
N SER A 141 -11.03 -1.15 15.98
CA SER A 141 -11.27 -2.02 14.84
C SER A 141 -10.63 -1.47 13.56
N HIS A 142 -10.77 -0.17 13.34
CA HIS A 142 -10.12 0.53 12.22
C HIS A 142 -8.59 0.41 12.33
N GLY A 143 -8.03 0.64 13.51
CA GLY A 143 -6.59 0.51 13.73
C GLY A 143 -6.02 -0.90 13.45
N ILE A 144 -6.83 -1.97 13.60
CA ILE A 144 -6.41 -3.33 13.25
C ILE A 144 -6.32 -3.50 11.73
N ILE A 145 -7.34 -3.06 10.99
CA ILE A 145 -7.40 -3.15 9.53
C ILE A 145 -6.24 -2.39 8.89
N GLU A 146 -5.99 -1.17 9.36
CA GLU A 146 -4.90 -0.33 8.87
C GLU A 146 -3.52 -0.98 9.12
N ARG A 147 -3.28 -1.50 10.32
CA ARG A 147 -2.01 -2.20 10.62
C ARG A 147 -1.81 -3.43 9.74
N GLN A 148 -2.89 -4.15 9.39
CA GLN A 148 -2.81 -5.30 8.49
C GLN A 148 -2.46 -4.84 7.08
N ALA A 149 -3.10 -3.78 6.58
CA ALA A 149 -2.83 -3.20 5.26
C ALA A 149 -1.38 -2.67 5.19
N ASP A 150 -0.92 -1.92 6.19
CA ASP A 150 0.47 -1.43 6.28
C ASP A 150 1.48 -2.58 6.30
N THR A 151 1.17 -3.67 7.00
CA THR A 151 2.04 -4.84 7.07
C THR A 151 2.19 -5.51 5.71
N LEU A 152 1.09 -5.70 4.98
CA LEU A 152 1.13 -6.29 3.64
C LEU A 152 1.81 -5.34 2.65
N ALA A 153 1.49 -4.04 2.66
CA ALA A 153 2.13 -3.02 1.82
C ALA A 153 3.64 -2.99 2.02
N SER A 154 4.08 -2.95 3.28
CA SER A 154 5.49 -3.01 3.64
C SER A 154 6.17 -4.31 3.18
N THR A 155 5.45 -5.44 3.23
CA THR A 155 5.97 -6.75 2.79
C THR A 155 6.12 -6.83 1.28
N LEU A 156 5.16 -6.28 0.53
CA LEU A 156 5.21 -6.23 -0.92
C LEU A 156 6.36 -5.36 -1.41
N LEU A 157 6.46 -4.11 -0.92
CA LEU A 157 7.47 -3.17 -1.38
C LEU A 157 8.89 -3.48 -0.87
N MET A 158 9.00 -4.12 0.29
CA MET A 158 10.27 -4.39 0.99
C MET A 158 10.35 -5.86 1.41
N PRO A 159 10.43 -6.80 0.45
CA PRO A 159 10.48 -8.24 0.73
C PRO A 159 11.66 -8.58 1.64
N LEU A 160 11.43 -9.33 2.72
CA LEU A 160 12.45 -9.59 3.74
C LEU A 160 13.74 -10.23 3.19
N PRO A 161 13.70 -11.19 2.24
CA PRO A 161 14.93 -11.72 1.65
C PRO A 161 15.78 -10.64 0.99
N GLN A 162 15.15 -9.73 0.24
CA GLN A 162 15.82 -8.63 -0.46
C GLN A 162 16.36 -7.58 0.51
N ILE A 163 15.57 -7.24 1.54
CA ILE A 163 15.98 -6.32 2.61
C ILE A 163 17.23 -6.87 3.31
N LYS A 164 17.23 -8.15 3.72
CA LYS A 164 18.41 -8.77 4.35
C LYS A 164 19.62 -8.77 3.41
N LYS A 165 19.45 -9.18 2.16
CA LYS A 165 20.52 -9.20 1.15
C LYS A 165 21.13 -7.80 0.97
N CYS A 166 20.30 -6.77 0.83
CA CYS A 166 20.71 -5.38 0.69
C CYS A 166 21.43 -4.88 1.95
N PHE A 167 20.83 -5.11 3.11
CA PHE A 167 21.35 -4.70 4.41
C PHE A 167 22.77 -5.24 4.67
N TYR A 168 22.96 -6.55 4.58
CA TYR A 168 24.28 -7.16 4.86
C TYR A 168 25.33 -6.76 3.83
N ARG A 169 24.95 -6.48 2.57
CA ARG A 169 25.86 -5.98 1.56
C ARG A 169 26.34 -4.55 1.85
N LEU A 170 25.44 -3.69 2.36
CA LEU A 170 25.69 -2.25 2.50
C LEU A 170 26.20 -1.85 3.89
N ARG A 171 26.01 -2.68 4.92
CA ARG A 171 26.24 -2.28 6.33
C ARG A 171 27.68 -1.88 6.64
N ILE A 172 28.68 -2.45 5.94
CA ILE A 172 30.08 -2.23 6.26
C ILE A 172 30.45 -0.77 6.01
N GLY A 173 30.97 -0.07 7.04
CA GLY A 173 31.42 1.31 6.96
C GLY A 173 30.33 2.37 6.86
N ARG A 174 29.06 2.03 7.12
CA ARG A 174 27.93 2.98 7.10
C ARG A 174 27.25 3.11 8.45
N THR A 175 26.78 4.32 8.73
CA THR A 175 25.84 4.57 9.82
C THR A 175 24.44 4.07 9.46
N ASP A 176 23.58 3.86 10.46
CA ASP A 176 22.19 3.44 10.24
C ASP A 176 21.45 4.46 9.36
N GLU A 177 21.69 5.75 9.53
CA GLU A 177 21.07 6.80 8.72
C GLU A 177 21.47 6.71 7.25
N GLN A 178 22.75 6.53 6.94
CA GLN A 178 23.24 6.35 5.58
C GLN A 178 22.65 5.10 4.95
N LEU A 179 22.56 4.01 5.71
CA LEU A 179 21.98 2.75 5.28
C LEU A 179 20.51 2.88 4.93
N ILE A 180 19.72 3.54 5.80
CA ILE A 180 18.31 3.82 5.57
C ILE A 180 18.11 4.60 4.27
N VAL A 181 18.91 5.66 4.05
CA VAL A 181 18.80 6.49 2.84
C VAL A 181 19.10 5.68 1.59
N GLU A 182 20.21 4.93 1.59
CA GLU A 182 20.63 4.15 0.43
C GLU A 182 19.65 3.03 0.11
N MET A 183 19.19 2.31 1.13
CA MET A 183 18.17 1.25 0.95
C MET A 183 16.82 1.82 0.52
N ALA A 184 16.39 2.96 1.06
CA ALA A 184 15.15 3.61 0.63
C ALA A 184 15.18 3.96 -0.86
N ASN A 185 16.32 4.44 -1.36
CA ASN A 185 16.50 4.74 -2.79
C ASN A 185 16.46 3.46 -3.65
N ILE A 186 17.12 2.36 -3.21
CA ILE A 186 17.14 1.09 -3.96
C ILE A 186 15.73 0.49 -4.10
N PHE A 187 14.89 0.61 -3.07
CA PHE A 187 13.54 0.05 -3.07
C PHE A 187 12.47 1.07 -3.51
N GLU A 188 12.86 2.32 -3.78
CA GLU A 188 11.95 3.43 -4.13
C GLU A 188 10.82 3.59 -3.10
N VAL A 189 11.20 3.60 -1.82
CA VAL A 189 10.29 3.84 -0.69
C VAL A 189 10.74 5.06 0.12
N SER A 190 9.87 5.57 0.98
CA SER A 190 10.28 6.67 1.86
C SER A 190 11.30 6.21 2.90
N LYS A 191 12.20 7.12 3.33
CA LYS A 191 13.15 6.86 4.42
C LYS A 191 12.44 6.37 5.69
N GLN A 192 11.28 6.94 6.00
CA GLN A 192 10.47 6.55 7.14
C GLN A 192 9.99 5.10 7.03
N ALA A 193 9.46 4.70 5.87
CA ALA A 193 9.00 3.32 5.64
C ALA A 193 10.17 2.32 5.76
N MET A 194 11.33 2.64 5.17
CA MET A 194 12.53 1.81 5.30
C MET A 194 12.99 1.70 6.75
N GLN A 195 13.04 2.80 7.49
CA GLN A 195 13.43 2.79 8.91
C GLN A 195 12.49 1.91 9.75
N ILE A 196 11.19 2.05 9.57
CA ILE A 196 10.18 1.23 10.26
C ILE A 196 10.38 -0.25 9.91
N ARG A 197 10.61 -0.56 8.61
CA ARG A 197 10.84 -1.94 8.17
C ARG A 197 12.09 -2.56 8.79
N LEU A 198 13.22 -1.85 8.81
CA LEU A 198 14.45 -2.33 9.40
C LEU A 198 14.33 -2.56 10.92
N LYS A 199 13.72 -1.60 11.64
CA LYS A 199 13.43 -1.75 13.08
C LYS A 199 12.51 -2.93 13.39
N SER A 200 11.43 -3.09 12.61
CA SER A 200 10.48 -4.21 12.79
C SER A 200 11.12 -5.59 12.55
N ARG A 201 12.32 -5.64 11.95
CA ARG A 201 13.08 -6.86 11.67
C ARG A 201 14.35 -6.99 12.52
N ASN A 202 14.55 -6.11 13.51
CA ASN A 202 15.73 -6.06 14.38
C ASN A 202 17.04 -6.01 13.59
N LEU A 203 17.05 -5.23 12.48
CA LEU A 203 18.25 -5.03 11.67
C LEU A 203 19.03 -3.77 12.09
N ILE A 204 18.31 -2.79 12.64
CA ILE A 204 18.85 -1.58 13.29
C ILE A 204 18.14 -1.35 14.61
#